data_bfd1a2230345b34726a14fb5394f18b4
#
_entry.id   bfd1a2230345b34726a14fb5394f18b4
#
_cell.length_a   1.000
_cell.length_b   1.000
_cell.length_c   1.000
_cell.angle_alpha   90.00
_cell.angle_beta   90.00
_cell.angle_gamma   90.00
#
_symmetry.space_group_name_H-M   'P 1'
#
loop_
_entity.id
_entity.type
_entity.pdbx_description
1 polymer ?
#
loop_
_entity_poly.entity_id
_entity_poly.type
_entity_poly.pdbx_seq_one_letter_code
_entity_poly.pdbx_strand_id
1 'polypeptide(L)'
;MSFLMVRPLRVRFLANAAAERLEADRGGHLFDPVLRDSLTQMGGRAGLEPLETLAALRLAANRVHAAMEHFTEKHGLSESRLRVLMALYYSPDRSRPLGELAEMQGVVPRTMTDVVDVLERGGLIRRTPDSKDRRSVHAELTEAGLERVEAIRRNAISQQTALFTSFKREQLVELRHLCLLLVQGLARTEGGS
;
A
#
# COMPACT_ATOMS: atom_id res chain seq x y z
N MET A 1 15.19 -41.97 -1.49
CA MET A 1 14.27 -40.86 -1.15
C MET A 1 15.12 -39.65 -0.88
N SER A 2 15.34 -38.81 -1.90
CA SER A 2 16.21 -37.63 -1.82
C SER A 2 15.31 -36.39 -1.78
N PHE A 3 15.25 -35.72 -0.63
CA PHE A 3 14.51 -34.49 -0.43
C PHE A 3 15.25 -33.38 -1.17
N LEU A 4 14.73 -32.93 -2.30
CA LEU A 4 15.25 -31.74 -2.99
C LEU A 4 14.99 -30.53 -2.10
N MET A 5 16.04 -30.04 -1.47
CA MET A 5 16.08 -28.82 -0.70
C MET A 5 15.96 -27.63 -1.66
N VAL A 6 14.73 -27.14 -1.86
CA VAL A 6 14.48 -25.92 -2.63
C VAL A 6 15.08 -24.75 -1.84
N ARG A 7 16.21 -24.23 -2.32
CA ARG A 7 16.82 -23.00 -1.78
C ARG A 7 15.82 -21.86 -1.87
N PRO A 8 15.58 -21.08 -0.81
CA PRO A 8 14.72 -19.92 -0.90
C PRO A 8 15.35 -18.92 -1.89
N LEU A 9 14.69 -18.70 -3.02
CA LEU A 9 15.06 -17.64 -3.95
C LEU A 9 15.13 -16.31 -3.18
N ARG A 10 16.26 -15.64 -3.27
CA ARG A 10 16.47 -14.31 -2.69
C ARG A 10 15.57 -13.30 -3.41
N VAL A 11 14.36 -13.11 -2.90
CA VAL A 11 13.30 -12.24 -3.44
C VAL A 11 13.75 -10.77 -3.60
N ARG A 12 14.83 -10.36 -2.94
CA ARG A 12 15.35 -8.99 -2.98
C ARG A 12 16.02 -8.59 -4.32
N PHE A 13 16.47 -9.55 -5.14
CA PHE A 13 17.13 -9.25 -6.42
C PHE A 13 16.16 -9.07 -7.60
N LEU A 14 14.93 -9.54 -7.47
CA LEU A 14 13.95 -9.54 -8.57
C LEU A 14 13.28 -8.18 -8.81
N ALA A 15 13.24 -7.30 -7.83
CA ALA A 15 12.45 -6.08 -7.93
C ALA A 15 13.03 -5.03 -8.89
N ASN A 16 14.35 -4.80 -8.93
CA ASN A 16 14.95 -3.78 -9.81
C ASN A 16 15.16 -4.30 -11.23
N ALA A 17 15.57 -5.56 -11.37
CA ALA A 17 15.79 -6.19 -12.67
C ALA A 17 14.48 -6.52 -13.43
N ALA A 18 13.34 -6.56 -12.76
CA ALA A 18 12.07 -6.93 -13.40
C ALA A 18 11.62 -5.90 -14.45
N ALA A 19 11.73 -4.60 -14.18
CA ALA A 19 11.25 -3.57 -15.10
C ALA A 19 12.05 -3.50 -16.41
N GLU A 20 13.34 -3.84 -16.37
CA GLU A 20 14.25 -3.79 -17.53
C GLU A 20 14.11 -5.02 -18.45
N ARG A 21 13.45 -6.09 -17.99
CA ARG A 21 13.32 -7.35 -18.73
C ARG A 21 11.90 -7.69 -19.16
N LEU A 22 10.94 -6.77 -18.93
CA LEU A 22 9.57 -7.00 -19.38
C LEU A 22 9.51 -7.04 -20.91
N GLU A 23 8.76 -8.01 -21.43
CA GLU A 23 8.51 -8.19 -22.84
C GLU A 23 7.02 -7.99 -23.15
N ALA A 24 6.69 -7.73 -24.40
CA ALA A 24 5.31 -7.66 -24.86
C ALA A 24 4.95 -8.92 -25.66
N ASP A 25 3.79 -9.48 -25.37
CA ASP A 25 3.22 -10.56 -26.17
C ASP A 25 2.66 -10.05 -27.50
N ARG A 26 2.10 -10.95 -28.33
CA ARG A 26 1.51 -10.58 -29.63
C ARG A 26 0.33 -9.63 -29.52
N GLY A 27 -0.31 -9.54 -28.36
CA GLY A 27 -1.40 -8.60 -28.06
C GLY A 27 -0.91 -7.27 -27.50
N GLY A 28 0.41 -7.11 -27.30
CA GLY A 28 1.01 -5.92 -26.71
C GLY A 28 0.94 -5.90 -25.17
N HIS A 29 0.59 -7.02 -24.51
CA HIS A 29 0.53 -7.11 -23.07
C HIS A 29 1.91 -7.47 -22.50
N LEU A 30 2.32 -6.72 -21.48
CA LEU A 30 3.62 -6.94 -20.82
C LEU A 30 3.59 -8.18 -19.94
N PHE A 31 4.68 -8.94 -19.98
CA PHE A 31 4.93 -10.07 -19.09
C PHE A 31 6.41 -10.15 -18.68
N ASP A 32 6.70 -10.88 -17.60
CA ASP A 32 8.08 -11.21 -17.19
C ASP A 32 8.46 -12.61 -17.75
N PRO A 33 9.36 -12.69 -18.74
CA PRO A 33 9.72 -13.95 -19.38
C PRO A 33 10.34 -14.97 -18.40
N VAL A 34 11.14 -14.50 -17.45
CA VAL A 34 11.78 -15.37 -16.45
C VAL A 34 10.74 -15.96 -15.49
N LEU A 35 9.75 -15.16 -15.08
CA LEU A 35 8.64 -15.67 -14.27
C LEU A 35 7.81 -16.69 -15.06
N ARG A 36 7.43 -16.37 -16.29
CA ARG A 36 6.64 -17.23 -17.18
C ARG A 36 7.33 -18.58 -17.41
N ASP A 37 8.63 -18.58 -17.70
CA ASP A 37 9.40 -19.80 -17.86
C ASP A 37 9.44 -20.64 -16.58
N SER A 38 9.66 -19.99 -15.43
CA SER A 38 9.67 -20.67 -14.14
C SER A 38 8.33 -21.31 -13.80
N LEU A 39 7.22 -20.59 -14.01
CA LEU A 39 5.87 -21.12 -13.79
C LEU A 39 5.54 -22.26 -14.75
N THR A 40 5.96 -22.18 -16.01
CA THR A 40 5.76 -23.21 -17.01
C THR A 40 6.48 -24.53 -16.62
N GLN A 41 7.67 -24.43 -16.05
CA GLN A 41 8.41 -25.59 -15.54
C GLN A 41 7.76 -26.23 -14.32
N MET A 42 7.05 -25.46 -13.48
CA MET A 42 6.42 -25.95 -12.25
C MET A 42 5.08 -26.65 -12.49
N GLY A 43 4.27 -26.23 -13.45
CA GLY A 43 2.89 -26.70 -13.58
C GLY A 43 2.32 -26.77 -14.99
N GLY A 44 3.13 -26.58 -16.02
CA GLY A 44 2.65 -26.53 -17.40
C GLY A 44 2.03 -25.16 -17.78
N ARG A 45 1.59 -25.05 -19.05
CA ARG A 45 1.09 -23.76 -19.62
C ARG A 45 -0.35 -23.41 -19.22
N ALA A 46 -1.11 -24.33 -18.63
CA ALA A 46 -2.50 -24.07 -18.28
C ALA A 46 -2.59 -23.35 -16.94
N GLY A 47 -3.29 -22.20 -16.91
CA GLY A 47 -3.56 -21.45 -15.68
C GLY A 47 -2.40 -20.57 -15.17
N LEU A 48 -1.52 -20.11 -16.06
CA LEU A 48 -0.43 -19.22 -15.69
C LEU A 48 -0.90 -17.80 -15.40
N GLU A 49 -1.98 -17.34 -16.04
CA GLU A 49 -2.46 -15.97 -15.97
C GLU A 49 -2.77 -15.50 -14.52
N PRO A 50 -3.43 -16.29 -13.65
CA PRO A 50 -3.64 -15.88 -12.26
C PRO A 50 -2.34 -15.74 -11.49
N LEU A 51 -1.36 -16.60 -11.72
CA LEU A 51 -0.06 -16.56 -11.03
C LEU A 51 0.80 -15.40 -11.52
N GLU A 52 0.83 -15.15 -12.83
CA GLU A 52 1.48 -13.98 -13.42
C GLU A 52 0.83 -12.67 -12.91
N THR A 53 -0.51 -12.64 -12.85
CA THR A 53 -1.27 -11.48 -12.33
C THR A 53 -0.95 -11.23 -10.86
N LEU A 54 -0.92 -12.27 -10.02
CA LEU A 54 -0.55 -12.15 -8.61
C LEU A 54 0.87 -11.60 -8.43
N ALA A 55 1.82 -12.10 -9.23
CA ALA A 55 3.19 -11.63 -9.18
C ALA A 55 3.33 -10.17 -9.65
N ALA A 56 2.65 -9.80 -10.74
CA ALA A 56 2.60 -8.43 -11.25
C ALA A 56 1.98 -7.46 -10.23
N LEU A 57 0.87 -7.85 -9.60
CA LEU A 57 0.22 -7.07 -8.55
C LEU A 57 1.16 -6.83 -7.36
N ARG A 58 1.83 -7.87 -6.87
CA ARG A 58 2.81 -7.75 -5.77
C ARG A 58 3.99 -6.87 -6.13
N LEU A 59 4.52 -7.01 -7.35
CA LEU A 59 5.60 -6.16 -7.84
C LEU A 59 5.17 -4.70 -7.91
N ALA A 60 4.01 -4.42 -8.48
CA ALA A 60 3.45 -3.07 -8.58
C ALA A 60 3.20 -2.46 -7.19
N ALA A 61 2.59 -3.20 -6.27
CA ALA A 61 2.34 -2.76 -4.90
C ALA A 61 3.65 -2.39 -4.17
N ASN A 62 4.69 -3.23 -4.29
CA ASN A 62 5.99 -2.97 -3.68
C ASN A 62 6.66 -1.71 -4.27
N ARG A 63 6.51 -1.47 -5.58
CA ARG A 63 7.07 -0.28 -6.23
C ARG A 63 6.34 1.00 -5.84
N VAL A 64 5.02 0.95 -5.77
CA VAL A 64 4.21 2.07 -5.28
C VAL A 64 4.57 2.38 -3.83
N HIS A 65 4.68 1.35 -2.98
CA HIS A 65 5.10 1.52 -1.58
C HIS A 65 6.47 2.19 -1.46
N ALA A 66 7.48 1.70 -2.19
CA ALA A 66 8.81 2.30 -2.18
C ALA A 66 8.83 3.75 -2.68
N ALA A 67 8.02 4.08 -3.69
CA ALA A 67 7.88 5.45 -4.18
C ALA A 67 7.23 6.37 -3.12
N MET A 68 6.24 5.87 -2.39
CA MET A 68 5.60 6.60 -1.29
C MET A 68 6.53 6.79 -0.10
N GLU A 69 7.27 5.76 0.31
CA GLU A 69 8.29 5.88 1.37
C GLU A 69 9.34 6.94 1.01
N HIS A 70 9.89 6.90 -0.20
CA HIS A 70 10.84 7.92 -0.64
C HIS A 70 10.27 9.35 -0.63
N PHE A 71 8.99 9.50 -0.98
CA PHE A 71 8.30 10.79 -0.89
C PHE A 71 8.18 11.26 0.56
N THR A 72 7.76 10.35 1.47
CA THR A 72 7.51 10.70 2.87
C THR A 72 8.80 10.94 3.65
N GLU A 73 9.88 10.22 3.33
CA GLU A 73 11.21 10.42 3.91
C GLU A 73 11.73 11.86 3.66
N LYS A 74 11.51 12.40 2.48
CA LYS A 74 11.84 13.80 2.16
C LYS A 74 11.12 14.82 3.06
N HIS A 75 9.99 14.39 3.63
CA HIS A 75 9.22 15.18 4.60
C HIS A 75 9.46 14.76 6.05
N GLY A 76 10.45 13.89 6.33
CA GLY A 76 10.77 13.43 7.69
C GLY A 76 9.67 12.58 8.35
N LEU A 77 8.82 11.94 7.55
CA LEU A 77 7.74 11.06 7.99
C LEU A 77 7.88 9.68 7.35
N SER A 78 7.32 8.64 7.95
CA SER A 78 7.04 7.39 7.25
C SER A 78 5.67 7.43 6.57
N GLU A 79 5.44 6.57 5.59
CA GLU A 79 4.15 6.48 4.91
C GLU A 79 3.00 6.28 5.90
N SER A 80 3.14 5.37 6.87
CA SER A 80 2.10 5.12 7.87
C SER A 80 1.78 6.34 8.73
N ARG A 81 2.79 7.13 9.12
CA ARG A 81 2.57 8.40 9.85
C ARG A 81 1.83 9.42 9.00
N LEU A 82 2.24 9.58 7.74
CA LEU A 82 1.54 10.49 6.83
C LEU A 82 0.09 10.06 6.62
N ARG A 83 -0.18 8.76 6.46
CA ARG A 83 -1.55 8.23 6.31
C ARG A 83 -2.42 8.53 7.53
N VAL A 84 -1.89 8.44 8.76
CA VAL A 84 -2.62 8.85 9.97
C VAL A 84 -2.93 10.34 9.93
N LEU A 85 -1.93 11.20 9.68
CA LEU A 85 -2.14 12.64 9.60
C LEU A 85 -3.17 13.03 8.53
N MET A 86 -3.13 12.40 7.37
CA MET A 86 -4.10 12.63 6.29
C MET A 86 -5.50 12.15 6.67
N ALA A 87 -5.64 10.99 7.34
CA ALA A 87 -6.93 10.50 7.83
C ALA A 87 -7.56 11.47 8.84
N LEU A 88 -6.77 12.04 9.74
CA LEU A 88 -7.22 13.06 10.68
C LEU A 88 -7.56 14.37 9.97
N TYR A 89 -6.75 14.80 9.01
CA TYR A 89 -6.98 16.03 8.25
C TYR A 89 -8.34 16.04 7.53
N TYR A 90 -8.76 14.90 6.97
CA TYR A 90 -10.05 14.76 6.29
C TYR A 90 -11.22 14.35 7.21
N SER A 91 -10.97 14.18 8.51
CA SER A 91 -12.05 13.93 9.47
C SER A 91 -12.78 15.22 9.82
N PRO A 92 -14.11 15.18 10.13
CA PRO A 92 -14.89 16.37 10.43
C PRO A 92 -14.26 17.24 11.54
N ASP A 93 -13.88 16.63 12.66
CA ASP A 93 -13.30 17.32 13.82
C ASP A 93 -11.78 17.18 13.91
N ARG A 94 -11.13 16.75 12.79
CA ARG A 94 -9.70 16.42 12.74
C ARG A 94 -9.28 15.42 13.82
N SER A 95 -10.21 14.56 14.19
CA SER A 95 -10.09 13.60 15.26
C SER A 95 -10.70 12.26 14.85
N ARG A 96 -10.08 11.14 15.30
CA ARG A 96 -10.62 9.78 15.12
C ARG A 96 -10.17 8.84 16.25
N PRO A 97 -11.03 7.85 16.59
CA PRO A 97 -10.64 6.75 17.45
C PRO A 97 -9.43 5.99 16.88
N LEU A 98 -8.51 5.57 17.74
CA LEU A 98 -7.34 4.77 17.34
C LEU A 98 -7.74 3.44 16.66
N GLY A 99 -8.84 2.83 17.10
CA GLY A 99 -9.39 1.61 16.49
C GLY A 99 -9.77 1.81 15.03
N GLU A 100 -10.50 2.89 14.71
CA GLU A 100 -10.86 3.22 13.32
C GLU A 100 -9.62 3.48 12.45
N LEU A 101 -8.62 4.18 13.00
CA LEU A 101 -7.36 4.42 12.28
C LEU A 101 -6.62 3.11 11.98
N ALA A 102 -6.65 2.14 12.89
CA ALA A 102 -6.07 0.82 12.69
C ALA A 102 -6.79 0.05 11.57
N GLU A 103 -8.12 0.03 11.61
CA GLU A 103 -8.96 -0.60 10.57
C GLU A 103 -8.75 0.04 9.20
N MET A 104 -8.77 1.37 9.10
CA MET A 104 -8.54 2.11 7.86
C MET A 104 -7.18 1.80 7.23
N GLN A 105 -6.17 1.49 8.03
CA GLN A 105 -4.83 1.17 7.55
C GLN A 105 -4.56 -0.33 7.42
N GLY A 106 -5.49 -1.19 7.84
CA GLY A 106 -5.32 -2.63 7.80
C GLY A 106 -4.20 -3.13 8.71
N VAL A 107 -4.00 -2.47 9.87
CA VAL A 107 -2.95 -2.83 10.84
C VAL A 107 -3.56 -3.23 12.18
N VAL A 108 -2.82 -4.01 12.97
CA VAL A 108 -3.25 -4.36 14.33
C VAL A 108 -3.19 -3.13 15.26
N PRO A 109 -4.06 -3.04 16.29
CA PRO A 109 -4.15 -1.88 17.19
C PRO A 109 -2.82 -1.49 17.84
N ARG A 110 -1.95 -2.45 18.16
CA ARG A 110 -0.62 -2.19 18.71
C ARG A 110 0.25 -1.37 17.76
N THR A 111 0.29 -1.75 16.48
CA THR A 111 1.04 -1.00 15.46
C THR A 111 0.53 0.43 15.33
N MET A 112 -0.80 0.64 15.38
CA MET A 112 -1.38 1.97 15.35
C MET A 112 -0.96 2.78 16.58
N THR A 113 -0.93 2.17 17.77
CA THR A 113 -0.45 2.82 18.99
C THR A 113 0.99 3.33 18.82
N ASP A 114 1.89 2.49 18.28
CA ASP A 114 3.30 2.85 18.05
C ASP A 114 3.44 4.03 17.07
N VAL A 115 2.62 4.05 16.01
CA VAL A 115 2.60 5.15 15.03
C VAL A 115 2.13 6.46 15.69
N VAL A 116 1.04 6.39 16.46
CA VAL A 116 0.45 7.53 17.17
C VAL A 116 1.40 8.07 18.25
N ASP A 117 2.11 7.21 18.98
CA ASP A 117 3.12 7.61 19.99
C ASP A 117 4.23 8.48 19.39
N VAL A 118 4.69 8.13 18.19
CA VAL A 118 5.73 8.91 17.50
C VAL A 118 5.18 10.27 17.04
N LEU A 119 3.96 10.30 16.51
CA LEU A 119 3.33 11.54 16.07
C LEU A 119 3.02 12.48 17.22
N GLU A 120 2.60 11.93 18.37
CA GLU A 120 2.33 12.71 19.59
C GLU A 120 3.63 13.27 20.19
N ARG A 121 4.68 12.46 20.30
CA ARG A 121 6.01 12.94 20.72
C ARG A 121 6.56 14.02 19.77
N GLY A 122 6.22 13.95 18.49
CA GLY A 122 6.53 15.00 17.50
C GLY A 122 5.64 16.21 17.56
N GLY A 123 4.65 16.25 18.46
CA GLY A 123 3.72 17.40 18.63
C GLY A 123 2.74 17.56 17.48
N LEU A 124 2.62 16.59 16.56
CA LEU A 124 1.74 16.68 15.38
C LEU A 124 0.30 16.25 15.68
N ILE A 125 0.12 15.46 16.71
CA ILE A 125 -1.19 15.03 17.22
C ILE A 125 -1.19 15.11 18.74
N ARG A 126 -2.39 15.03 19.31
CA ARG A 126 -2.61 14.81 20.74
C ARG A 126 -3.62 13.67 20.94
N ARG A 127 -3.52 12.95 22.06
CA ARG A 127 -4.54 12.00 22.49
C ARG A 127 -5.60 12.70 23.31
N THR A 128 -6.85 12.39 23.03
CA THR A 128 -8.01 12.87 23.80
C THR A 128 -8.90 11.69 24.18
N PRO A 129 -9.41 11.65 25.42
CA PRO A 129 -10.43 10.64 25.81
C PRO A 129 -11.71 10.88 25.00
N ASP A 130 -12.37 9.80 24.60
CA ASP A 130 -13.71 9.91 24.02
C ASP A 130 -14.70 10.38 25.10
N SER A 131 -15.57 11.31 24.74
CA SER A 131 -16.58 11.86 25.67
C SER A 131 -17.70 10.89 26.02
N LYS A 132 -17.93 9.87 25.17
CA LYS A 132 -19.03 8.89 25.31
C LYS A 132 -18.54 7.52 25.77
N ASP A 133 -17.32 7.13 25.38
CA ASP A 133 -16.70 5.85 25.76
C ASP A 133 -15.31 6.07 26.34
N ARG A 134 -15.21 6.01 27.68
CA ARG A 134 -13.94 6.17 28.41
C ARG A 134 -12.85 5.14 28.06
N ARG A 135 -13.21 4.06 27.35
CA ARG A 135 -12.25 3.05 26.87
C ARG A 135 -11.68 3.42 25.51
N SER A 136 -12.31 4.34 24.82
CA SER A 136 -11.87 4.82 23.50
C SER A 136 -10.95 6.03 23.66
N VAL A 137 -9.83 6.00 22.92
CA VAL A 137 -8.87 7.11 22.83
C VAL A 137 -8.87 7.60 21.40
N HIS A 138 -9.00 8.90 21.23
CA HIS A 138 -8.92 9.58 19.95
C HIS A 138 -7.51 10.13 19.73
N ALA A 139 -7.07 10.12 18.49
CA ALA A 139 -5.99 10.97 17.99
C ALA A 139 -6.61 12.23 17.38
N GLU A 140 -6.10 13.39 17.74
CA GLU A 140 -6.54 14.68 17.24
C GLU A 140 -5.36 15.45 16.66
N LEU A 141 -5.53 16.06 15.49
CA LEU A 141 -4.51 16.84 14.82
C LEU A 141 -4.25 18.16 15.60
N THR A 142 -3.00 18.46 15.89
CA THR A 142 -2.61 19.76 16.45
C THR A 142 -2.49 20.82 15.34
N GLU A 143 -2.34 22.10 15.73
CA GLU A 143 -2.06 23.16 14.76
C GLU A 143 -0.76 22.88 13.99
N ALA A 144 0.31 22.46 14.67
CA ALA A 144 1.56 22.06 14.01
C ALA A 144 1.38 20.88 13.06
N GLY A 145 0.52 19.90 13.44
CA GLY A 145 0.13 18.80 12.58
C GLY A 145 -0.62 19.27 11.34
N LEU A 146 -1.53 20.22 11.49
CA LEU A 146 -2.28 20.81 10.39
C LEU A 146 -1.35 21.51 9.39
N GLU A 147 -0.51 22.42 9.87
CA GLU A 147 0.48 23.14 9.04
C GLU A 147 1.38 22.14 8.28
N ARG A 148 1.81 21.07 8.98
CA ARG A 148 2.65 20.02 8.39
C ARG A 148 1.94 19.28 7.26
N VAL A 149 0.68 18.88 7.47
CA VAL A 149 -0.13 18.20 6.44
C VAL A 149 -0.36 19.12 5.24
N GLU A 150 -0.70 20.38 5.46
CA GLU A 150 -0.94 21.33 4.38
C GLU A 150 0.30 21.57 3.52
N ALA A 151 1.47 21.67 4.15
CA ALA A 151 2.74 21.79 3.43
C ALA A 151 3.04 20.57 2.55
N ILE A 152 2.78 19.35 3.06
CA ILE A 152 2.98 18.11 2.32
C ILE A 152 1.95 17.96 1.21
N ARG A 153 0.68 18.24 1.48
CA ARG A 153 -0.43 18.05 0.55
C ARG A 153 -0.26 18.83 -0.75
N ARG A 154 0.27 20.03 -0.69
CA ARG A 154 0.54 20.85 -1.89
C ARG A 154 1.38 20.12 -2.94
N ASN A 155 2.31 19.28 -2.51
CA ASN A 155 3.22 18.53 -3.38
C ASN A 155 2.80 17.05 -3.58
N ALA A 156 2.00 16.50 -2.66
CA ALA A 156 1.65 15.08 -2.67
C ALA A 156 0.85 14.66 -3.90
N ILE A 157 -0.15 15.45 -4.29
CA ILE A 157 -1.02 15.13 -5.42
C ILE A 157 -0.22 15.05 -6.73
N SER A 158 0.64 16.02 -6.98
CA SER A 158 1.46 16.03 -8.20
C SER A 158 2.46 14.87 -8.24
N GLN A 159 3.07 14.53 -7.12
CA GLN A 159 4.00 13.41 -7.01
C GLN A 159 3.30 12.06 -7.17
N GLN A 160 2.15 11.86 -6.55
CA GLN A 160 1.37 10.63 -6.68
C GLN A 160 0.81 10.43 -8.09
N THR A 161 0.31 11.49 -8.71
CA THR A 161 -0.18 11.42 -10.10
C THR A 161 0.93 11.20 -11.09
N ALA A 162 2.16 11.63 -10.80
CA ALA A 162 3.32 11.37 -11.65
C ALA A 162 3.64 9.87 -11.84
N LEU A 163 3.24 9.01 -10.88
CA LEU A 163 3.38 7.55 -11.02
C LEU A 163 2.56 6.97 -12.19
N PHE A 164 1.55 7.69 -12.64
CA PHE A 164 0.59 7.24 -13.63
C PHE A 164 0.64 8.00 -14.96
N THR A 165 1.70 8.77 -15.20
CA THR A 165 1.82 9.62 -16.42
C THR A 165 1.85 8.82 -17.71
N SER A 166 2.28 7.56 -17.68
CA SER A 166 2.30 6.66 -18.84
C SER A 166 0.95 6.00 -19.14
N PHE A 167 -0.07 6.19 -18.28
CA PHE A 167 -1.37 5.56 -18.42
C PHE A 167 -2.37 6.50 -19.10
N LYS A 168 -3.18 5.95 -20.01
CA LYS A 168 -4.38 6.62 -20.50
C LYS A 168 -5.48 6.59 -19.44
N ARG A 169 -6.43 7.52 -19.54
CA ARG A 169 -7.56 7.61 -18.58
C ARG A 169 -8.34 6.29 -18.48
N GLU A 170 -8.60 5.66 -19.63
CA GLU A 170 -9.34 4.39 -19.71
C GLU A 170 -8.60 3.27 -18.98
N GLN A 171 -7.27 3.20 -19.14
CA GLN A 171 -6.43 2.23 -18.42
C GLN A 171 -6.44 2.46 -16.91
N LEU A 172 -6.46 3.72 -16.45
CA LEU A 172 -6.57 4.03 -15.02
C LEU A 172 -7.92 3.61 -14.44
N VAL A 173 -9.01 3.84 -15.20
CA VAL A 173 -10.36 3.43 -14.79
C VAL A 173 -10.44 1.92 -14.68
N GLU A 174 -9.91 1.18 -15.66
CA GLU A 174 -9.89 -0.27 -15.67
C GLU A 174 -9.02 -0.85 -14.56
N LEU A 175 -7.80 -0.35 -14.39
CA LEU A 175 -6.91 -0.78 -13.32
C LEU A 175 -7.57 -0.62 -11.94
N ARG A 176 -8.17 0.54 -11.68
CA ARG A 176 -8.93 0.78 -10.45
C ARG A 176 -10.05 -0.24 -10.28
N HIS A 177 -10.85 -0.48 -11.33
CA HIS A 177 -11.97 -1.42 -11.31
C HIS A 177 -11.50 -2.83 -10.94
N LEU A 178 -10.47 -3.34 -11.62
CA LEU A 178 -9.93 -4.68 -11.37
C LEU A 178 -9.35 -4.83 -9.96
N CYS A 179 -8.62 -3.82 -9.47
CA CYS A 179 -8.13 -3.82 -8.09
C CYS A 179 -9.28 -3.89 -7.07
N LEU A 180 -10.37 -3.13 -7.27
CA LEU A 180 -11.51 -3.12 -6.35
C LEU A 180 -12.33 -4.41 -6.44
N LEU A 181 -12.46 -5.04 -7.61
CA LEU A 181 -13.06 -6.37 -7.75
C LEU A 181 -12.27 -7.42 -6.96
N LEU A 182 -10.94 -7.37 -7.01
CA LEU A 182 -10.09 -8.27 -6.23
C LEU A 182 -10.33 -8.08 -4.72
N VAL A 183 -10.34 -6.84 -4.23
CA VAL A 183 -10.63 -6.52 -2.82
C VAL A 183 -11.99 -7.07 -2.41
N GLN A 184 -13.03 -6.88 -3.23
CA GLN A 184 -14.38 -7.40 -2.95
C GLN A 184 -14.42 -8.95 -2.94
N GLY A 185 -13.66 -9.59 -3.83
CA GLY A 185 -13.55 -11.06 -3.87
C GLY A 185 -12.91 -11.61 -2.60
N LEU A 186 -11.80 -11.02 -2.16
CA LEU A 186 -11.08 -11.43 -0.96
C LEU A 186 -11.93 -11.28 0.32
N ALA A 187 -12.65 -10.17 0.46
CA ALA A 187 -13.53 -9.94 1.62
C ALA A 187 -14.64 -11.00 1.75
N ARG A 188 -15.12 -11.57 0.64
CA ARG A 188 -16.14 -12.64 0.66
C ARG A 188 -15.56 -13.98 1.11
N THR A 189 -14.29 -14.26 0.83
CA THR A 189 -13.62 -15.50 1.27
C THR A 189 -13.29 -15.48 2.77
N GLU A 190 -13.00 -14.32 3.34
CA GLU A 190 -12.72 -14.14 4.77
C GLU A 190 -13.98 -14.17 5.64
N GLY A 191 -15.14 -13.73 5.11
CA GLY A 191 -16.43 -13.74 5.83
C GLY A 191 -17.20 -15.06 5.76
N GLY A 192 -16.70 -16.06 5.04
CA GLY A 192 -17.36 -17.36 4.83
C GLY A 192 -16.69 -18.53 5.57
N SER A 193 -15.77 -18.28 6.51
CA SER A 193 -15.07 -19.31 7.30
C SER A 193 -15.55 -19.39 8.72
#